data_63890232b3367f63a077beb36584e5c2
#
_entry.id   63890232b3367f63a077beb36584e5c2
#
_cell.length_a   1.000
_cell.length_b   1.000
_cell.length_c   1.000
_cell.angle_alpha   90.00
_cell.angle_beta   90.00
_cell.angle_gamma   90.00
#
_symmetry.space_group_name_H-M   'P 1'
#
loop_
_entity.id
_entity.type
_entity.pdbx_description
1 polymer ?
#
loop_
_entity_poly.entity_id
_entity_poly.type
_entity_poly.pdbx_seq_one_letter_code
_entity_poly.pdbx_strand_id
1 'polypeptide(L)'
;MSDEIVKYSNQFNNQALRKFTALDLDLLMAIASRVRDKGTDEVAFTFEELKRLAGLQRNMTNDEFAKQIANVNRRLLALNFEFQNEEHDIIQFALFAGFVTSPTKRTLTVSVNSRFSFLLNDLTSQFTRFELAEFTALRSSYAKECYRRLKQYRQTGVWKVSLEDFRRLLDVPKSYRPSEINKYVLKPIEEELGPLLNLKVHRKYLKKKPGRGRASLVGFEFEFDPEKVPGGKGAPRVDLSRSVRE
;
A
#
# COMPACT_ATOMS: atom_id res chain seq x y z
N MET A 1 -17.97 -15.45 -2.57
CA MET A 1 -16.85 -14.83 -1.80
C MET A 1 -17.29 -13.41 -1.52
N SER A 2 -17.29 -12.97 -0.26
CA SER A 2 -17.67 -11.58 0.04
C SER A 2 -16.59 -10.67 -0.53
N ASP A 3 -16.99 -9.72 -1.38
CA ASP A 3 -16.10 -8.73 -1.98
C ASP A 3 -15.68 -7.70 -0.92
N GLU A 4 -14.74 -8.11 -0.06
CA GLU A 4 -14.19 -7.23 0.97
C GLU A 4 -13.34 -6.16 0.29
N ILE A 5 -13.80 -4.92 0.39
CA ILE A 5 -13.14 -3.77 -0.23
C ILE A 5 -12.28 -3.05 0.81
N VAL A 6 -11.02 -2.86 0.49
CA VAL A 6 -10.13 -1.93 1.18
C VAL A 6 -10.29 -0.56 0.54
N LYS A 7 -10.51 0.48 1.35
CA LYS A 7 -10.59 1.87 0.90
C LYS A 7 -9.99 2.78 1.97
N TYR A 8 -9.08 3.65 1.56
CA TYR A 8 -8.42 4.62 2.45
C TYR A 8 -7.95 5.85 1.66
N SER A 9 -7.66 6.95 2.37
CA SER A 9 -7.14 8.17 1.78
C SER A 9 -5.80 7.94 1.08
N ASN A 10 -5.58 8.59 -0.07
CA ASN A 10 -4.31 8.53 -0.80
C ASN A 10 -3.10 8.97 0.05
N GLN A 11 -3.32 9.78 1.08
CA GLN A 11 -2.27 10.18 2.03
C GLN A 11 -1.63 8.98 2.72
N PHE A 12 -2.39 7.89 2.92
CA PHE A 12 -1.85 6.65 3.48
C PHE A 12 -0.76 6.01 2.60
N ASN A 13 -0.81 6.22 1.28
CA ASN A 13 0.22 5.70 0.35
C ASN A 13 1.55 6.46 0.42
N ASN A 14 1.58 7.66 0.99
CA ASN A 14 2.82 8.41 1.21
C ASN A 14 3.67 7.80 2.34
N GLN A 15 3.03 6.99 3.20
CA GLN A 15 3.71 6.29 4.28
C GLN A 15 4.36 5.01 3.76
N ALA A 16 5.67 4.89 3.93
CA ALA A 16 6.39 3.64 3.73
C ALA A 16 6.12 2.71 4.92
N LEU A 17 5.63 1.50 4.64
CA LEU A 17 5.37 0.49 5.66
C LEU A 17 6.65 -0.33 5.92
N ARG A 18 7.65 0.34 6.48
CA ARG A 18 8.99 -0.21 6.73
C ARG A 18 8.91 -1.41 7.66
N LYS A 19 9.69 -2.44 7.34
CA LYS A 19 9.81 -3.66 8.14
C LYS A 19 8.52 -4.49 8.25
N PHE A 20 7.50 -4.17 7.44
CA PHE A 20 6.30 -4.99 7.36
C PHE A 20 6.57 -6.18 6.45
N THR A 21 6.27 -7.37 6.95
CA THR A 21 6.24 -8.59 6.13
C THR A 21 4.96 -8.61 5.28
N ALA A 22 4.90 -9.52 4.30
CA ALA A 22 3.68 -9.71 3.52
C ALA A 22 2.46 -9.99 4.43
N LEU A 23 2.62 -10.82 5.46
CA LEU A 23 1.57 -11.11 6.43
C LEU A 23 1.15 -9.88 7.25
N ASP A 24 2.09 -9.02 7.65
CA ASP A 24 1.76 -7.79 8.36
C ASP A 24 0.89 -6.87 7.49
N LEU A 25 1.21 -6.81 6.20
CA LEU A 25 0.45 -6.04 5.22
C LEU A 25 -0.95 -6.63 5.01
N ASP A 26 -1.07 -7.97 4.96
CA ASP A 26 -2.36 -8.65 4.84
C ASP A 26 -3.26 -8.37 6.05
N LEU A 27 -2.73 -8.50 7.25
CA LEU A 27 -3.45 -8.19 8.48
C LEU A 27 -3.84 -6.70 8.58
N LEU A 28 -2.92 -5.79 8.20
CA LEU A 28 -3.23 -4.37 8.15
C LEU A 28 -4.40 -4.07 7.20
N MET A 29 -4.38 -4.62 5.98
CA MET A 29 -5.44 -4.37 5.00
C MET A 29 -6.75 -5.08 5.39
N ALA A 30 -6.68 -6.25 6.00
CA ALA A 30 -7.85 -6.93 6.58
C ALA A 30 -8.51 -6.10 7.70
N ILE A 31 -7.71 -5.51 8.59
CA ILE A 31 -8.21 -4.60 9.62
C ILE A 31 -8.81 -3.34 8.95
N ALA A 32 -8.09 -2.71 8.02
CA ALA A 32 -8.53 -1.49 7.35
C ALA A 32 -9.86 -1.68 6.60
N SER A 33 -10.11 -2.86 6.01
CA SER A 33 -11.37 -3.15 5.30
C SER A 33 -12.59 -3.13 6.23
N ARG A 34 -12.42 -3.44 7.51
CA ARG A 34 -13.50 -3.55 8.51
C ARG A 34 -13.67 -2.32 9.39
N VAL A 35 -12.57 -1.63 9.70
CA VAL A 35 -12.64 -0.38 10.50
C VAL A 35 -13.07 0.82 9.65
N ARG A 36 -13.07 0.68 8.33
CA ARG A 36 -13.57 1.69 7.41
C ARG A 36 -15.02 2.04 7.71
N ASP A 37 -15.32 3.33 7.67
CA ASP A 37 -16.67 3.88 7.88
C ASP A 37 -17.29 3.54 9.26
N LYS A 38 -16.44 3.19 10.26
CA LYS A 38 -16.84 2.94 11.64
C LYS A 38 -16.56 4.11 12.59
N GLY A 39 -16.04 5.21 12.04
CA GLY A 39 -15.69 6.37 12.86
C GLY A 39 -14.62 6.03 13.89
N THR A 40 -14.98 6.19 15.17
CA THR A 40 -14.10 5.91 16.32
C THR A 40 -14.52 4.66 17.08
N ASP A 41 -15.53 3.94 16.59
CA ASP A 41 -16.03 2.74 17.26
C ASP A 41 -14.96 1.65 17.30
N GLU A 42 -14.91 0.93 18.39
CA GLU A 42 -14.08 -0.26 18.50
C GLU A 42 -14.64 -1.36 17.60
N VAL A 43 -13.75 -1.97 16.82
CA VAL A 43 -14.10 -3.07 15.93
C VAL A 43 -13.49 -4.36 16.45
N ALA A 44 -14.34 -5.34 16.73
CA ALA A 44 -13.92 -6.67 17.17
C ALA A 44 -13.88 -7.65 15.98
N PHE A 45 -12.84 -8.48 15.95
CA PHE A 45 -12.63 -9.57 15.00
C PHE A 45 -12.51 -10.88 15.77
N THR A 46 -13.08 -11.96 15.25
CA THR A 46 -12.66 -13.29 15.66
C THR A 46 -11.35 -13.67 15.00
N PHE A 47 -10.57 -14.57 15.60
CA PHE A 47 -9.34 -15.07 14.98
C PHE A 47 -9.61 -15.78 13.65
N GLU A 48 -10.72 -16.48 13.54
CA GLU A 48 -11.14 -17.15 12.30
C GLU A 48 -11.44 -16.13 11.19
N GLU A 49 -12.21 -15.09 11.54
CA GLU A 49 -12.47 -13.99 10.58
C GLU A 49 -11.19 -13.34 10.12
N LEU A 50 -10.27 -13.04 11.04
CA LEU A 50 -9.02 -12.39 10.70
C LEU A 50 -8.11 -13.28 9.82
N LYS A 51 -8.03 -14.59 10.14
CA LYS A 51 -7.32 -15.56 9.30
C LYS A 51 -7.92 -15.61 7.89
N ARG A 52 -9.23 -15.67 7.76
CA ARG A 52 -9.93 -15.69 6.48
C ARG A 52 -9.69 -14.41 5.67
N LEU A 53 -9.84 -13.26 6.30
CA LEU A 53 -9.63 -11.96 5.66
C LEU A 53 -8.18 -11.77 5.17
N ALA A 54 -7.21 -12.18 5.98
CA ALA A 54 -5.79 -12.12 5.64
C ALA A 54 -5.32 -13.26 4.70
N GLY A 55 -6.22 -14.11 4.21
CA GLY A 55 -5.89 -15.21 3.30
C GLY A 55 -4.97 -16.27 3.91
N LEU A 56 -4.97 -16.43 5.24
CA LEU A 56 -4.10 -17.36 5.94
C LEU A 56 -4.63 -18.79 5.84
N GLN A 57 -3.91 -19.63 5.11
CA GLN A 57 -4.22 -21.06 4.98
C GLN A 57 -3.44 -21.94 5.98
N ARG A 58 -2.50 -21.35 6.72
CA ARG A 58 -1.62 -22.08 7.62
C ARG A 58 -2.37 -22.45 8.91
N ASN A 59 -2.32 -23.72 9.28
CA ASN A 59 -2.78 -24.17 10.59
C ASN A 59 -1.87 -23.62 11.68
N MET A 60 -2.42 -22.75 12.53
CA MET A 60 -1.76 -22.17 13.69
C MET A 60 -2.67 -22.37 14.88
N THR A 61 -2.11 -22.72 16.03
CA THR A 61 -2.84 -22.70 17.30
C THR A 61 -3.30 -21.29 17.63
N ASN A 62 -4.30 -21.14 18.49
CA ASN A 62 -4.78 -19.80 18.88
C ASN A 62 -3.71 -18.99 19.60
N ASP A 63 -2.86 -19.62 20.39
CA ASP A 63 -1.77 -18.96 21.10
C ASP A 63 -0.67 -18.48 20.14
N GLU A 64 -0.30 -19.28 19.14
CA GLU A 64 0.64 -18.87 18.09
C GLU A 64 0.08 -17.70 17.29
N PHE A 65 -1.20 -17.77 16.92
CA PHE A 65 -1.84 -16.69 16.17
C PHE A 65 -1.98 -15.42 17.02
N ALA A 66 -2.32 -15.52 18.30
CA ALA A 66 -2.34 -14.38 19.21
C ALA A 66 -0.96 -13.71 19.34
N LYS A 67 0.13 -14.50 19.46
CA LYS A 67 1.50 -13.97 19.46
C LYS A 67 1.84 -13.27 18.14
N GLN A 68 1.45 -13.86 17.01
CA GLN A 68 1.65 -13.27 15.68
C GLN A 68 0.91 -11.93 15.56
N ILE A 69 -0.37 -11.87 15.94
CA ILE A 69 -1.16 -10.62 15.95
C ILE A 69 -0.49 -9.59 16.87
N ALA A 70 -0.08 -9.95 18.08
CA ALA A 70 0.55 -9.03 19.00
C ALA A 70 1.87 -8.45 18.45
N ASN A 71 2.63 -9.22 17.66
CA ASN A 71 3.83 -8.73 16.98
C ASN A 71 3.48 -7.73 15.87
N VAL A 72 2.42 -7.99 15.10
CA VAL A 72 1.91 -7.06 14.08
C VAL A 72 1.42 -5.78 14.74
N ASN A 73 0.61 -5.89 15.80
CA ASN A 73 0.06 -4.74 16.53
C ASN A 73 1.14 -3.80 17.05
N ARG A 74 2.26 -4.33 17.58
CA ARG A 74 3.40 -3.48 18.00
C ARG A 74 3.95 -2.65 16.85
N ARG A 75 4.07 -3.23 15.64
CA ARG A 75 4.52 -2.50 14.45
C ARG A 75 3.50 -1.48 13.98
N LEU A 76 2.20 -1.81 14.05
CA LEU A 76 1.11 -0.90 13.70
C LEU A 76 1.01 0.29 14.67
N LEU A 77 1.21 0.07 15.98
CA LEU A 77 1.25 1.14 16.97
C LEU A 77 2.48 2.05 16.80
N ALA A 78 3.59 1.52 16.31
CA ALA A 78 4.80 2.28 16.00
C ALA A 78 4.72 3.00 14.63
N LEU A 79 3.67 2.79 13.86
CA LEU A 79 3.46 3.42 12.56
C LEU A 79 2.95 4.85 12.78
N ASN A 80 3.85 5.81 12.62
CA ASN A 80 3.54 7.23 12.73
C ASN A 80 3.33 7.84 11.34
N PHE A 81 2.30 8.66 11.25
CA PHE A 81 2.02 9.51 10.11
C PHE A 81 2.48 10.92 10.41
N GLU A 82 2.96 11.60 9.38
CA GLU A 82 3.33 13.00 9.46
C GLU A 82 2.74 13.74 8.26
N PHE A 83 2.03 14.82 8.54
CA PHE A 83 1.54 15.77 7.53
C PHE A 83 1.96 17.18 7.89
N GLN A 84 1.97 18.02 6.88
CA GLN A 84 2.06 19.46 7.06
C GLN A 84 0.73 20.08 6.59
N ASN A 85 0.12 20.91 7.42
CA ASN A 85 -1.08 21.66 7.05
C ASN A 85 -0.73 22.91 6.23
N GLU A 86 -1.75 23.69 5.81
CA GLU A 86 -1.56 24.92 5.05
C GLU A 86 -0.83 26.01 5.84
N GLU A 87 -0.86 25.94 7.17
CA GLU A 87 -0.18 26.85 8.09
C GLU A 87 1.26 26.40 8.41
N HIS A 88 1.74 25.35 7.72
CA HIS A 88 3.05 24.73 7.92
C HIS A 88 3.26 24.02 9.25
N ASP A 89 2.19 23.75 10.01
CA ASP A 89 2.29 22.94 11.23
C ASP A 89 2.62 21.48 10.89
N ILE A 90 3.50 20.89 11.66
CA ILE A 90 3.84 19.48 11.57
C ILE A 90 2.89 18.70 12.45
N ILE A 91 2.03 17.88 11.84
CA ILE A 91 1.04 17.05 12.53
C ILE A 91 1.52 15.61 12.51
N GLN A 92 1.80 15.04 13.69
CA GLN A 92 2.30 13.67 13.85
C GLN A 92 1.32 12.85 14.69
N PHE A 93 1.08 11.60 14.28
CA PHE A 93 0.16 10.71 14.98
C PHE A 93 0.33 9.23 14.62
N ALA A 94 -0.20 8.36 15.50
CA ALA A 94 -0.40 6.95 15.20
C ALA A 94 -1.83 6.73 14.68
N LEU A 95 -2.01 5.89 13.66
CA LEU A 95 -3.34 5.59 13.08
C LEU A 95 -4.23 4.84 14.08
N PHE A 96 -3.66 3.89 14.81
CA PHE A 96 -4.38 3.08 15.77
C PHE A 96 -4.17 3.62 17.19
N ALA A 97 -5.26 3.75 17.95
CA ALA A 97 -5.22 4.12 19.35
C ALA A 97 -4.87 2.93 20.26
N GLY A 98 -5.27 1.72 19.87
CA GLY A 98 -4.97 0.52 20.63
C GLY A 98 -5.48 -0.77 20.02
N PHE A 99 -4.98 -1.86 20.58
CA PHE A 99 -5.36 -3.22 20.25
C PHE A 99 -5.53 -4.04 21.53
N VAL A 100 -6.60 -4.80 21.62
CA VAL A 100 -6.80 -5.80 22.67
C VAL A 100 -6.87 -7.19 22.03
N THR A 101 -5.85 -8.02 22.25
CA THR A 101 -5.81 -9.41 21.77
C THR A 101 -6.14 -10.36 22.92
N SER A 102 -7.22 -11.11 22.79
CA SER A 102 -7.64 -12.11 23.79
C SER A 102 -7.48 -13.54 23.22
N PRO A 103 -6.45 -14.28 23.64
CA PRO A 103 -6.29 -15.69 23.24
C PRO A 103 -7.45 -16.56 23.72
N THR A 104 -7.97 -16.31 24.93
CA THR A 104 -9.07 -17.07 25.54
C THR A 104 -10.39 -16.86 24.78
N LYS A 105 -10.74 -15.61 24.47
CA LYS A 105 -11.94 -15.27 23.68
C LYS A 105 -11.72 -15.46 22.18
N ARG A 106 -10.48 -15.65 21.73
CA ARG A 106 -10.08 -15.76 20.32
C ARG A 106 -10.49 -14.53 19.51
N THR A 107 -10.26 -13.34 20.08
CA THR A 107 -10.66 -12.06 19.49
C THR A 107 -9.51 -11.05 19.46
N LEU A 108 -9.58 -10.16 18.48
CA LEU A 108 -8.82 -8.91 18.41
C LEU A 108 -9.83 -7.76 18.39
N THR A 109 -9.69 -6.81 19.32
CA THR A 109 -10.40 -5.52 19.27
C THR A 109 -9.44 -4.43 18.82
N VAL A 110 -9.89 -3.58 17.92
CA VAL A 110 -9.10 -2.51 17.31
C VAL A 110 -9.78 -1.17 17.56
N SER A 111 -9.02 -0.19 18.03
CA SER A 111 -9.45 1.20 18.20
C SER A 111 -8.63 2.10 17.28
N VAL A 112 -9.30 2.91 16.45
CA VAL A 112 -8.68 3.90 15.55
C VAL A 112 -8.56 5.23 16.27
N ASN A 113 -7.49 5.98 16.02
CA ASN A 113 -7.31 7.31 16.57
C ASN A 113 -8.35 8.26 15.99
N SER A 114 -9.15 8.90 16.87
CA SER A 114 -10.26 9.76 16.47
C SER A 114 -9.87 10.95 15.59
N ARG A 115 -8.70 11.54 15.83
CA ARG A 115 -8.19 12.67 15.03
C ARG A 115 -7.91 12.32 13.59
N PHE A 116 -7.75 11.02 13.29
CA PHE A 116 -7.30 10.53 11.98
C PHE A 116 -8.22 9.50 11.35
N SER A 117 -9.43 9.41 11.88
CA SER A 117 -10.49 8.60 11.29
C SER A 117 -10.78 8.98 9.84
N PHE A 118 -10.52 10.24 9.41
CA PHE A 118 -10.65 10.69 8.03
C PHE A 118 -9.79 9.92 7.03
N LEU A 119 -8.72 9.23 7.47
CA LEU A 119 -7.93 8.37 6.58
C LEU A 119 -8.71 7.13 6.15
N LEU A 120 -9.72 6.72 6.89
CA LEU A 120 -10.52 5.51 6.68
C LEU A 120 -12.01 5.77 6.53
N ASN A 121 -12.49 6.99 6.84
CA ASN A 121 -13.92 7.33 6.85
C ASN A 121 -14.23 8.47 5.88
N ASP A 122 -15.49 8.56 5.45
CA ASP A 122 -16.06 9.64 4.63
C ASP A 122 -15.28 9.94 3.33
N LEU A 123 -14.67 8.93 2.74
CA LEU A 123 -13.79 9.06 1.58
C LEU A 123 -14.63 9.22 0.30
N THR A 124 -14.83 10.46 -0.14
CA THR A 124 -15.53 10.79 -1.39
C THR A 124 -14.59 11.01 -2.57
N SER A 125 -13.39 11.52 -2.32
CA SER A 125 -12.36 11.78 -3.32
C SER A 125 -10.96 11.45 -2.77
N GLN A 126 -9.92 11.49 -3.61
CA GLN A 126 -8.52 11.29 -3.22
C GLN A 126 -8.29 10.00 -2.40
N PHE A 127 -8.92 8.89 -2.83
CA PHE A 127 -8.82 7.61 -2.14
C PHE A 127 -8.27 6.50 -3.04
N THR A 128 -7.61 5.55 -2.39
CA THR A 128 -7.21 4.26 -2.95
C THR A 128 -8.26 3.22 -2.59
N ARG A 129 -8.65 2.39 -3.56
CA ARG A 129 -9.63 1.31 -3.39
C ARG A 129 -9.18 0.08 -4.14
N PHE A 130 -9.35 -1.10 -3.53
CA PHE A 130 -9.10 -2.39 -4.17
C PHE A 130 -9.79 -3.53 -3.42
N GLU A 131 -9.87 -4.70 -4.05
CA GLU A 131 -10.37 -5.90 -3.43
C GLU A 131 -9.32 -6.53 -2.52
N LEU A 132 -9.70 -6.85 -1.28
CA LEU A 132 -8.80 -7.46 -0.30
C LEU A 132 -8.25 -8.80 -0.80
N ALA A 133 -9.08 -9.58 -1.51
CA ALA A 133 -8.68 -10.88 -2.05
C ALA A 133 -7.53 -10.78 -3.06
N GLU A 134 -7.55 -9.77 -3.96
CA GLU A 134 -6.43 -9.52 -4.89
C GLU A 134 -5.14 -9.21 -4.12
N PHE A 135 -5.25 -8.38 -3.10
CA PHE A 135 -4.08 -7.97 -2.31
C PHE A 135 -3.47 -9.13 -1.52
N THR A 136 -4.30 -9.94 -0.86
CA THR A 136 -3.81 -11.05 -0.03
C THR A 136 -3.28 -12.23 -0.85
N ALA A 137 -3.65 -12.33 -2.13
CA ALA A 137 -3.09 -13.31 -3.06
C ALA A 137 -1.63 -13.03 -3.44
N LEU A 138 -1.17 -11.77 -3.32
CA LEU A 138 0.23 -11.39 -3.56
C LEU A 138 1.13 -11.95 -2.45
N ARG A 139 2.33 -12.38 -2.81
CA ARG A 139 3.30 -13.01 -1.87
C ARG A 139 4.41 -12.05 -1.46
N SER A 140 4.87 -11.24 -2.41
CA SER A 140 5.96 -10.29 -2.19
C SER A 140 5.47 -9.04 -1.49
N SER A 141 6.14 -8.62 -0.40
CA SER A 141 5.89 -7.33 0.24
C SER A 141 6.12 -6.16 -0.74
N TYR A 142 7.09 -6.26 -1.66
CA TYR A 142 7.31 -5.27 -2.71
C TYR A 142 6.17 -5.22 -3.71
N ALA A 143 5.61 -6.39 -4.10
CA ALA A 143 4.43 -6.43 -4.97
C ALA A 143 3.21 -5.81 -4.27
N LYS A 144 2.97 -6.11 -2.99
CA LYS A 144 1.89 -5.52 -2.19
C LYS A 144 2.03 -4.00 -2.07
N GLU A 145 3.23 -3.51 -1.76
CA GLU A 145 3.50 -2.08 -1.64
C GLU A 145 3.37 -1.36 -3.00
N CYS A 146 3.82 -1.96 -4.09
CA CYS A 146 3.62 -1.44 -5.43
C CYS A 146 2.14 -1.43 -5.81
N TYR A 147 1.42 -2.54 -5.60
CA TYR A 147 0.00 -2.67 -5.88
C TYR A 147 -0.84 -1.56 -5.26
N ARG A 148 -0.65 -1.26 -3.97
CA ARG A 148 -1.35 -0.17 -3.29
C ARG A 148 -1.21 1.16 -4.03
N ARG A 149 -0.01 1.46 -4.52
CA ARG A 149 0.28 2.71 -5.23
C ARG A 149 -0.31 2.69 -6.64
N LEU A 150 -0.24 1.57 -7.34
CA LEU A 150 -0.90 1.45 -8.65
C LEU A 150 -2.41 1.65 -8.53
N LYS A 151 -3.06 1.09 -7.49
CA LYS A 151 -4.50 1.29 -7.23
C LYS A 151 -4.86 2.75 -6.90
N GLN A 152 -3.95 3.58 -6.45
CA GLN A 152 -4.15 5.04 -6.36
C GLN A 152 -4.33 5.67 -7.75
N TYR A 153 -3.59 5.18 -8.74
CA TYR A 153 -3.62 5.66 -10.13
C TYR A 153 -4.50 4.80 -11.04
N ARG A 154 -5.42 4.02 -10.46
CA ARG A 154 -6.26 3.08 -11.20
C ARG A 154 -7.05 3.69 -12.37
N GLN A 155 -7.38 4.98 -12.31
CA GLN A 155 -8.12 5.66 -13.37
C GLN A 155 -7.24 6.07 -14.55
N THR A 156 -5.98 6.40 -14.29
CA THR A 156 -5.03 6.86 -15.31
C THR A 156 -4.21 5.71 -15.90
N GLY A 157 -4.04 4.62 -15.16
CA GLY A 157 -3.23 3.47 -15.56
C GLY A 157 -1.73 3.75 -15.60
N VAL A 158 -1.27 4.87 -15.00
CA VAL A 158 0.16 5.27 -15.05
C VAL A 158 0.61 5.80 -13.69
N TRP A 159 1.71 5.25 -13.17
CA TRP A 159 2.42 5.77 -12.02
C TRP A 159 3.88 6.08 -12.40
N LYS A 160 4.27 7.35 -12.28
CA LYS A 160 5.64 7.81 -12.49
C LYS A 160 6.27 8.14 -11.15
N VAL A 161 7.50 7.67 -10.94
CA VAL A 161 8.18 7.82 -9.65
C VAL A 161 9.68 8.00 -9.84
N SER A 162 10.28 8.94 -9.08
CA SER A 162 11.73 9.10 -9.02
C SER A 162 12.38 7.86 -8.37
N LEU A 163 13.66 7.61 -8.64
CA LEU A 163 14.39 6.52 -8.00
C LEU A 163 14.45 6.71 -6.47
N GLU A 164 14.56 7.94 -6.01
CA GLU A 164 14.59 8.28 -4.59
C GLU A 164 13.24 7.95 -3.93
N ASP A 165 12.13 8.43 -4.49
CA ASP A 165 10.79 8.13 -3.97
C ASP A 165 10.44 6.65 -4.08
N PHE A 166 10.83 5.99 -5.17
CA PHE A 166 10.65 4.54 -5.31
C PHE A 166 11.33 3.79 -4.15
N ARG A 167 12.58 4.15 -3.85
CA ARG A 167 13.29 3.55 -2.70
C ARG A 167 12.61 3.86 -1.37
N ARG A 168 12.22 5.10 -1.17
CA ARG A 168 11.55 5.55 0.07
C ARG A 168 10.20 4.86 0.26
N LEU A 169 9.38 4.83 -0.79
CA LEU A 169 8.00 4.34 -0.74
C LEU A 169 7.94 2.81 -0.61
N LEU A 170 8.84 2.07 -1.25
CA LEU A 170 8.87 0.62 -1.21
C LEU A 170 9.88 0.08 -0.16
N ASP A 171 10.48 0.94 0.64
CA ASP A 171 11.53 0.60 1.62
C ASP A 171 12.69 -0.20 1.02
N VAL A 172 13.13 0.19 -0.18
CA VAL A 172 14.24 -0.47 -0.87
C VAL A 172 15.56 -0.08 -0.19
N PRO A 173 16.39 -1.04 0.23
CA PRO A 173 17.66 -0.75 0.90
C PRO A 173 18.54 0.21 0.08
N LYS A 174 19.15 1.20 0.76
CA LYS A 174 20.04 2.17 0.10
C LYS A 174 21.25 1.48 -0.55
N SER A 175 21.69 0.35 0.00
CA SER A 175 22.78 -0.45 -0.51
C SER A 175 22.51 -1.14 -1.85
N TYR A 176 21.23 -1.32 -2.23
CA TYR A 176 20.89 -2.02 -3.47
C TYR A 176 21.35 -1.24 -4.69
N ARG A 177 22.17 -1.89 -5.52
CA ARG A 177 22.53 -1.41 -6.86
C ARG A 177 21.36 -1.58 -7.84
N PRO A 178 21.34 -0.93 -9.00
CA PRO A 178 20.26 -1.10 -9.99
C PRO A 178 19.99 -2.56 -10.38
N SER A 179 21.02 -3.40 -10.44
CA SER A 179 20.87 -4.85 -10.71
C SER A 179 20.13 -5.59 -9.60
N GLU A 180 20.36 -5.21 -8.35
CA GLU A 180 19.69 -5.78 -7.18
C GLU A 180 18.24 -5.30 -7.08
N ILE A 181 17.97 -4.03 -7.41
CA ILE A 181 16.60 -3.52 -7.54
C ILE A 181 15.84 -4.33 -8.60
N ASN A 182 16.45 -4.56 -9.76
CA ASN A 182 15.83 -5.39 -10.80
C ASN A 182 15.51 -6.79 -10.29
N LYS A 183 16.48 -7.44 -9.63
CA LYS A 183 16.38 -8.84 -9.21
C LYS A 183 15.42 -9.04 -8.03
N TYR A 184 15.53 -8.20 -7.00
CA TYR A 184 14.85 -8.44 -5.72
C TYR A 184 13.59 -7.62 -5.53
N VAL A 185 13.40 -6.54 -6.30
CA VAL A 185 12.24 -5.64 -6.17
C VAL A 185 11.37 -5.69 -7.42
N LEU A 186 11.92 -5.35 -8.59
CA LEU A 186 11.10 -5.25 -9.81
C LEU A 186 10.65 -6.61 -10.32
N LYS A 187 11.53 -7.62 -10.29
CA LYS A 187 11.15 -8.97 -10.77
C LYS A 187 9.93 -9.53 -10.04
N PRO A 188 9.84 -9.56 -8.69
CA PRO A 188 8.62 -9.97 -7.99
C PRO A 188 7.39 -9.11 -8.32
N ILE A 189 7.58 -7.80 -8.51
CA ILE A 189 6.50 -6.89 -8.91
C ILE A 189 5.98 -7.26 -10.31
N GLU A 190 6.87 -7.44 -11.28
CA GLU A 190 6.52 -7.79 -12.67
C GLU A 190 5.87 -9.18 -12.75
N GLU A 191 6.39 -10.17 -12.00
CA GLU A 191 5.86 -11.54 -11.98
C GLU A 191 4.45 -11.63 -11.35
N GLU A 192 4.18 -10.90 -10.27
CA GLU A 192 2.91 -10.99 -9.56
C GLU A 192 1.86 -10.01 -10.10
N LEU A 193 2.26 -8.79 -10.47
CA LEU A 193 1.32 -7.77 -10.95
C LEU A 193 1.17 -7.74 -12.47
N GLY A 194 2.11 -8.33 -13.22
CA GLY A 194 2.01 -8.46 -14.67
C GLY A 194 0.71 -9.14 -15.12
N PRO A 195 0.42 -10.36 -14.65
CA PRO A 195 -0.80 -11.07 -15.00
C PRO A 195 -2.08 -10.39 -14.48
N LEU A 196 -1.99 -9.73 -13.31
CA LEU A 196 -3.16 -9.14 -12.63
C LEU A 196 -3.58 -7.81 -13.25
N LEU A 197 -2.62 -6.97 -13.66
CA LEU A 197 -2.86 -5.58 -14.07
C LEU A 197 -2.39 -5.31 -15.51
N ASN A 198 -1.89 -6.30 -16.25
CA ASN A 198 -1.18 -6.12 -17.52
C ASN A 198 -0.02 -5.11 -17.38
N LEU A 199 0.72 -5.21 -16.25
CA LEU A 199 1.73 -4.25 -15.85
C LEU A 199 2.97 -4.28 -16.74
N LYS A 200 3.41 -3.09 -17.17
CA LYS A 200 4.68 -2.85 -17.86
C LYS A 200 5.52 -1.86 -17.05
N VAL A 201 6.80 -2.16 -16.87
CA VAL A 201 7.71 -1.32 -16.09
C VAL A 201 8.79 -0.74 -16.99
N HIS A 202 8.77 0.59 -17.15
CA HIS A 202 9.74 1.34 -17.95
C HIS A 202 10.77 2.01 -17.03
N ARG A 203 12.05 1.74 -17.30
CA ARG A 203 13.18 2.30 -16.57
C ARG A 203 13.56 3.64 -17.20
N LYS A 204 13.61 4.70 -16.43
CA LYS A 204 13.97 6.05 -16.90
C LYS A 204 15.43 6.34 -16.59
N TYR A 205 16.16 6.79 -17.60
CA TYR A 205 17.58 7.09 -17.48
C TYR A 205 17.84 8.55 -17.86
N LEU A 206 18.84 9.19 -17.22
CA LEU A 206 19.33 10.48 -17.66
C LEU A 206 19.83 10.41 -19.09
N LYS A 207 19.52 11.44 -19.90
CA LYS A 207 20.11 11.60 -21.25
C LYS A 207 21.63 11.70 -21.11
N LYS A 208 22.35 10.86 -21.84
CA LYS A 208 23.81 10.84 -21.86
C LYS A 208 24.36 12.12 -22.46
N LYS A 209 25.36 12.74 -21.81
CA LYS A 209 26.29 13.66 -22.52
C LYS A 209 27.32 12.81 -23.27
N PRO A 210 27.69 13.19 -24.52
CA PRO A 210 28.72 12.48 -25.27
C PRO A 210 30.02 12.33 -24.45
N GLY A 211 30.63 11.13 -24.46
CA GLY A 211 31.91 10.87 -23.79
C GLY A 211 31.85 10.44 -22.31
N ARG A 212 30.71 10.37 -21.65
CA ARG A 212 30.59 9.89 -20.26
C ARG A 212 29.91 8.52 -20.15
N GLY A 213 30.40 7.69 -19.24
CA GLY A 213 30.03 6.32 -18.91
C GLY A 213 28.55 5.90 -19.08
N ARG A 214 28.07 4.91 -18.33
CA ARG A 214 26.70 4.34 -18.43
C ARG A 214 25.65 5.37 -17.96
N ALA A 215 24.50 5.43 -18.67
CA ALA A 215 23.40 6.32 -18.28
C ALA A 215 22.91 5.97 -16.87
N SER A 216 22.67 6.99 -16.02
CA SER A 216 22.21 6.80 -14.65
C SER A 216 20.69 6.58 -14.61
N LEU A 217 20.25 5.56 -13.89
CA LEU A 217 18.84 5.31 -13.60
C LEU A 217 18.31 6.42 -12.70
N VAL A 218 17.19 7.06 -13.07
CA VAL A 218 16.59 8.18 -12.32
C VAL A 218 15.17 7.93 -11.84
N GLY A 219 14.51 6.88 -12.35
CA GLY A 219 13.16 6.57 -11.92
C GLY A 219 12.53 5.44 -12.72
N PHE A 220 11.25 5.27 -12.48
CA PHE A 220 10.43 4.26 -13.11
C PHE A 220 9.10 4.86 -13.57
N GLU A 221 8.53 4.26 -14.61
CA GLU A 221 7.15 4.48 -15.04
C GLU A 221 6.47 3.12 -15.12
N PHE A 222 5.40 2.97 -14.38
CA PHE A 222 4.55 1.80 -14.32
C PHE A 222 3.31 2.08 -15.16
N GLU A 223 3.10 1.31 -16.22
CA GLU A 223 1.92 1.39 -17.09
C GLU A 223 1.09 0.13 -16.88
N PHE A 224 -0.23 0.28 -16.71
CA PHE A 224 -1.14 -0.83 -16.46
C PHE A 224 -2.55 -0.50 -16.96
N ASP A 225 -3.41 -1.51 -17.05
CA ASP A 225 -4.77 -1.31 -17.52
C ASP A 225 -5.59 -0.46 -16.53
N PRO A 226 -6.15 0.69 -16.99
CA PRO A 226 -6.97 1.52 -16.13
C PRO A 226 -8.30 0.85 -15.80
N GLU A 227 -8.79 1.02 -14.58
CA GLU A 227 -10.12 0.56 -14.19
C GLU A 227 -11.20 1.42 -14.85
N LYS A 228 -12.22 0.78 -15.43
CA LYS A 228 -13.39 1.49 -15.98
C LYS A 228 -14.22 2.05 -14.83
N VAL A 229 -14.47 3.34 -14.86
CA VAL A 229 -15.41 3.98 -13.93
C VAL A 229 -16.83 3.71 -14.46
N PRO A 230 -17.73 3.08 -13.71
CA PRO A 230 -19.12 2.94 -14.11
C PRO A 230 -19.74 4.33 -14.33
N GLY A 231 -20.16 4.65 -15.56
CA GLY A 231 -20.81 5.92 -15.92
C GLY A 231 -19.89 7.08 -16.33
N GLY A 232 -18.58 6.91 -16.33
CA GLY A 232 -17.65 7.92 -16.83
C GLY A 232 -17.32 7.72 -18.30
N LYS A 233 -17.56 8.73 -19.16
CA LYS A 233 -16.88 8.81 -20.45
C LYS A 233 -15.38 8.78 -20.16
N GLY A 234 -14.64 7.86 -20.80
CA GLY A 234 -13.20 7.71 -20.58
C GLY A 234 -12.50 9.07 -20.58
N ALA A 235 -11.74 9.34 -19.51
CA ALA A 235 -10.98 10.58 -19.43
C ALA A 235 -10.07 10.66 -20.67
N PRO A 236 -10.01 11.81 -21.37
CA PRO A 236 -9.13 11.94 -22.51
C PRO A 236 -7.69 11.69 -22.05
N ARG A 237 -6.94 10.90 -22.82
CA ARG A 237 -5.49 10.75 -22.62
C ARG A 237 -4.87 12.14 -22.62
N VAL A 238 -4.42 12.59 -21.46
CA VAL A 238 -3.69 13.85 -21.36
C VAL A 238 -2.33 13.59 -22.00
N ASP A 239 -2.14 14.15 -23.18
CA ASP A 239 -0.84 14.16 -23.87
C ASP A 239 0.09 15.08 -23.12
N LEU A 240 0.93 14.50 -22.25
CA LEU A 240 1.92 15.20 -21.43
C LEU A 240 3.19 15.58 -22.24
N SER A 241 3.19 15.50 -23.57
CA SER A 241 4.33 15.90 -24.40
C SER A 241 4.55 17.43 -24.48
N ARG A 242 3.65 18.24 -23.91
CA ARG A 242 3.65 19.71 -24.02
C ARG A 242 4.15 20.50 -22.81
N SER A 243 4.56 19.87 -21.71
CA SER A 243 5.01 20.61 -20.50
C SER A 243 6.49 20.39 -20.16
N VAL A 244 7.39 20.47 -21.16
CA VAL A 244 8.82 20.64 -20.93
C VAL A 244 9.33 21.66 -21.94
N ARG A 245 8.90 22.90 -21.81
CA ARG A 245 9.55 24.10 -22.34
C ARG A 245 9.08 25.27 -21.48
N GLU A 246 9.85 25.54 -20.44
CA GLU A 246 10.25 26.87 -19.95
C GLU A 246 11.21 26.65 -18.78
#